data_a007b97246ad19f4f6a321294447b9b8
#
_entry.id   a007b97246ad19f4f6a321294447b9b8
#
_cell.length_a   1.000
_cell.length_b   1.000
_cell.length_c   1.000
_cell.angle_alpha   90.00
_cell.angle_beta   90.00
_cell.angle_gamma   90.00
#
_symmetry.space_group_name_H-M   'P 1'
#
loop_
_entity.id
_entity.type
_entity.pdbx_description
1 polymer ?
#
loop_
_entity_poly.entity_id
_entity_poly.type
_entity_poly.pdbx_seq_one_letter_code
_entity_poly.pdbx_strand_id
1 'polypeptide(L)'
;MPTEIIEVSVGSSTQRKTIQINSNMTAAEVFEQEGITYDGAVVYFNGAPMDYAQLDQPLNTFNLRAEGRSNLLTAIVKADSAH
;
A
#
# COMPACT_ATOMS: atom_id res chain seq x y z
N MET A 1 22.44 -0.22 7.91
CA MET A 1 21.25 0.35 8.55
C MET A 1 20.23 -0.74 8.76
N PRO A 2 19.76 -0.91 9.96
CA PRO A 2 18.74 -1.91 10.19
C PRO A 2 17.45 -1.50 9.46
N THR A 3 16.84 -2.48 8.82
CA THR A 3 15.58 -2.25 8.13
C THR A 3 14.46 -2.42 9.15
N GLU A 4 13.60 -1.46 9.19
CA GLU A 4 12.46 -1.51 10.10
C GLU A 4 11.35 -2.37 9.51
N ILE A 5 10.84 -3.28 10.31
CA ILE A 5 9.71 -4.10 9.91
C ILE A 5 8.44 -3.40 10.35
N ILE A 6 7.52 -3.24 9.44
CA ILE A 6 6.24 -2.60 9.74
C ILE A 6 5.10 -3.54 9.38
N GLU A 7 3.99 -3.36 10.05
CA GLU A 7 2.78 -4.11 9.77
C GLU A 7 1.91 -3.30 8.83
N VAL A 8 1.44 -3.93 7.77
CA VAL A 8 0.63 -3.26 6.75
C VAL A 8 -0.57 -4.13 6.43
N SER A 9 -1.74 -3.53 6.48
CA SER A 9 -2.95 -4.16 5.96
C SER A 9 -3.06 -3.76 4.49
N VAL A 10 -2.86 -4.73 3.61
CA VAL A 10 -2.84 -4.49 2.18
C VAL A 10 -4.02 -5.18 1.54
N GLY A 11 -4.63 -4.52 0.58
CA GLY A 11 -5.75 -5.13 -0.09
C GLY A 11 -6.49 -4.21 -1.03
N SER A 12 -7.63 -4.70 -1.45
CA SER A 12 -8.54 -3.97 -2.33
C SER A 12 -9.75 -3.52 -1.52
N SER A 13 -10.77 -3.05 -2.22
CA SER A 13 -12.01 -2.62 -1.56
C SER A 13 -12.75 -3.79 -0.92
N THR A 14 -12.49 -5.02 -1.37
CA THR A 14 -13.26 -6.17 -0.91
C THR A 14 -12.46 -7.13 -0.02
N GLN A 15 -11.14 -7.11 -0.12
CA GLN A 15 -10.31 -8.05 0.63
C GLN A 15 -9.09 -7.35 1.18
N ARG A 16 -8.74 -7.70 2.41
CA ARG A 16 -7.54 -7.13 3.06
C ARG A 16 -6.81 -8.25 3.77
N LYS A 17 -5.49 -8.10 3.80
CA LYS A 17 -4.63 -9.04 4.48
C LYS A 17 -3.56 -8.24 5.22
N THR A 18 -3.32 -8.61 6.46
CA THR A 18 -2.30 -7.95 7.26
C THR A 18 -1.00 -8.74 7.14
N ILE A 19 0.06 -8.05 6.77
CA ILE A 19 1.38 -8.66 6.58
C ILE A 19 2.44 -7.79 7.23
N GLN A 20 3.62 -8.38 7.40
CA GLN A 20 4.78 -7.64 7.88
C GLN A 20 5.79 -7.53 6.75
N ILE A 21 6.30 -6.34 6.53
CA ILE A 21 7.23 -6.06 5.45
C ILE A 21 8.33 -5.13 5.94
N ASN A 22 9.39 -5.07 5.16
CA ASN A 22 10.42 -4.06 5.39
C ASN A 22 9.89 -2.70 4.97
N SER A 23 10.16 -1.68 5.78
CA SER A 23 9.66 -0.34 5.49
C SER A 23 10.31 0.26 4.24
N ASN A 24 11.41 -0.31 3.76
CA ASN A 24 12.03 0.17 2.53
C ASN A 24 11.40 -0.42 1.27
N MET A 25 10.41 -1.30 1.40
CA MET A 25 9.68 -1.78 0.25
C MET A 25 8.78 -0.68 -0.31
N THR A 26 8.58 -0.74 -1.62
CA THR A 26 7.67 0.20 -2.28
C THR A 26 6.26 -0.37 -2.28
N ALA A 27 5.27 0.50 -2.47
CA ALA A 27 3.88 0.04 -2.57
C ALA A 27 3.72 -0.93 -3.72
N ALA A 28 4.36 -0.65 -4.86
CA ALA A 28 4.27 -1.54 -6.01
C ALA A 28 4.80 -2.93 -5.68
N GLU A 29 5.92 -3.00 -4.95
CA GLU A 29 6.50 -4.29 -4.57
C GLU A 29 5.56 -5.06 -3.66
N VAL A 30 4.91 -4.36 -2.73
CA VAL A 30 3.98 -5.02 -1.82
C VAL A 30 2.80 -5.59 -2.59
N PHE A 31 2.23 -4.82 -3.50
CA PHE A 31 1.11 -5.32 -4.30
C PHE A 31 1.51 -6.52 -5.15
N GLU A 32 2.69 -6.48 -5.74
CA GLU A 32 3.17 -7.59 -6.56
C GLU A 32 3.37 -8.85 -5.71
N GLN A 33 3.93 -8.68 -4.53
CA GLN A 33 4.14 -9.79 -3.61
C GLN A 33 2.82 -10.45 -3.23
N GLU A 34 1.79 -9.65 -3.02
CA GLU A 34 0.49 -10.14 -2.58
C GLU A 34 -0.44 -10.49 -3.75
N GLY A 35 0.01 -10.30 -4.97
CA GLY A 35 -0.79 -10.63 -6.12
C GLY A 35 -1.96 -9.69 -6.34
N ILE A 36 -1.85 -8.47 -5.87
CA ILE A 36 -2.93 -7.49 -6.00
C ILE A 36 -2.68 -6.63 -7.24
N THR A 37 -3.67 -6.58 -8.11
CA THR A 37 -3.60 -5.74 -9.30
C THR A 37 -3.97 -4.32 -8.91
N TYR A 38 -3.06 -3.41 -9.17
CA TYR A 38 -3.31 -2.00 -8.85
C TYR A 38 -3.35 -1.12 -10.10
N ASP A 39 -3.23 -1.72 -11.27
CA ASP A 39 -3.30 -0.99 -12.52
C ASP A 39 -4.70 -0.42 -12.69
N GLY A 40 -4.79 0.87 -12.94
CA GLY A 40 -6.08 1.53 -13.04
C GLY A 40 -6.77 1.79 -11.73
N ALA A 41 -6.11 1.49 -10.63
CA ALA A 41 -6.69 1.71 -9.30
C ALA A 41 -6.16 3.01 -8.69
N VAL A 42 -6.93 3.56 -7.78
CA VAL A 42 -6.44 4.64 -6.92
C VAL A 42 -5.85 3.98 -5.69
N VAL A 43 -4.60 4.29 -5.41
CA VAL A 43 -3.90 3.71 -4.28
C VAL A 43 -3.89 4.70 -3.13
N TYR A 44 -4.20 4.20 -1.95
CA TYR A 44 -4.17 5.02 -0.73
C TYR A 44 -3.22 4.40 0.27
N PHE A 45 -2.42 5.22 0.91
CA PHE A 45 -1.58 4.79 2.00
C PHE A 45 -1.94 5.61 3.24
N ASN A 46 -2.48 4.93 4.25
CA ASN A 46 -2.95 5.58 5.49
C ASN A 46 -3.95 6.69 5.21
N GLY A 47 -4.79 6.48 4.18
CA GLY A 47 -5.84 7.41 3.84
C GLY A 47 -5.45 8.49 2.87
N ALA A 48 -4.18 8.57 2.49
CA ALA A 48 -3.70 9.58 1.55
C ALA A 48 -3.52 8.97 0.17
N PRO A 49 -4.02 9.60 -0.88
CA PRO A 49 -3.85 9.06 -2.24
C PRO A 49 -2.39 9.12 -2.67
N MET A 50 -1.98 8.13 -3.45
CA MET A 50 -0.63 8.03 -3.96
C MET A 50 -0.64 8.11 -5.48
N ASP A 51 0.30 8.89 -6.03
CA ASP A 51 0.52 8.94 -7.47
C ASP A 51 1.37 7.76 -7.91
N TYR A 52 1.37 7.48 -9.20
CA TYR A 52 2.20 6.41 -9.75
C TYR A 52 3.66 6.57 -9.38
N ALA A 53 4.17 7.79 -9.41
CA ALA A 53 5.57 8.03 -9.06
C ALA A 53 5.85 7.65 -7.61
N GLN A 54 4.86 7.81 -6.74
CA GLN A 54 5.02 7.48 -5.33
C GLN A 54 4.98 5.98 -5.07
N LEU A 55 4.40 5.22 -5.97
CA LEU A 55 4.34 3.77 -5.83
C LEU A 55 5.72 3.13 -5.91
N ASP A 56 6.67 3.81 -6.52
CA ASP A 56 8.05 3.33 -6.65
C ASP A 56 8.96 3.88 -5.56
N GLN A 57 8.42 4.58 -4.59
CA GLN A 57 9.21 5.12 -3.49
C GLN A 57 9.04 4.25 -2.26
N PRO A 58 10.10 4.09 -1.44
CA PRO A 58 9.98 3.29 -0.23
C PRO A 58 8.88 3.81 0.68
N LEU A 59 8.17 2.90 1.32
CA LEU A 59 7.07 3.29 2.20
C LEU A 59 7.53 4.14 3.37
N ASN A 60 8.78 3.98 3.80
CA ASN A 60 9.30 4.80 4.88
C ASN A 60 9.51 6.27 4.49
N THR A 61 9.33 6.61 3.21
CA THR A 61 9.33 7.99 2.75
C THR A 61 8.04 8.70 3.18
N PHE A 62 7.01 7.94 3.45
CA PHE A 62 5.70 8.50 3.80
C PHE A 62 5.49 8.42 5.31
N ASN A 63 4.42 9.05 5.79
CA ASN A 63 4.13 9.06 7.21
C ASN A 63 3.61 7.70 7.64
N LEU A 64 4.44 6.97 8.38
CA LEU A 64 4.05 5.69 8.95
C LEU A 64 3.28 5.92 10.24
N ARG A 65 2.39 4.98 10.54
CA ARG A 65 1.67 5.03 11.80
C ARG A 65 2.60 4.64 12.94
N ALA A 66 2.17 4.98 14.15
CA ALA A 66 2.96 4.70 15.34
C ALA A 66 3.20 3.20 15.48
N GLU A 67 4.30 2.87 16.12
CA GLU A 67 4.64 1.48 16.38
C GLU A 67 3.49 0.76 17.08
N GLY A 68 3.22 -0.45 16.63
CA GLY A 68 2.09 -1.23 17.17
C GLY A 68 0.79 -1.00 16.43
N ARG A 69 0.77 -0.09 15.46
CA ARG A 69 -0.42 0.17 14.64
C ARG A 69 -0.18 -0.28 13.22
N SER A 70 -1.20 -0.85 12.61
CA SER A 70 -1.11 -1.27 11.22
C SER A 70 -1.21 -0.08 10.29
N ASN A 71 -0.32 -0.03 9.31
CA ASN A 71 -0.46 0.90 8.19
C ASN A 71 -1.46 0.31 7.21
N LEU A 72 -2.13 1.17 6.46
CA LEU A 72 -3.16 0.73 5.54
C LEU A 72 -2.74 1.08 4.11
N LEU A 73 -2.60 0.05 3.28
CA LEU A 73 -2.25 0.24 1.87
C LEU A 73 -3.33 -0.42 1.03
N THR A 74 -4.11 0.38 0.32
CA THR A 74 -5.25 -0.14 -0.44
C THR A 74 -5.18 0.31 -1.89
N ALA A 75 -5.64 -0.58 -2.77
CA ALA A 75 -5.82 -0.27 -4.18
C ALA A 75 -7.29 -0.41 -4.49
N ILE A 76 -7.93 0.70 -4.80
CA ILE A 76 -9.36 0.73 -5.06
C ILE A 76 -9.56 1.01 -6.54
N VAL A 77 -10.08 0.01 -7.25
CA VAL A 77 -10.40 0.19 -8.65
C VAL A 77 -11.70 0.98 -8.72
N LYS A 78 -11.63 2.14 -9.35
CA LYS A 78 -12.84 2.90 -9.58
C LYS A 78 -13.71 2.13 -10.52
N ALA A 79 -14.89 1.82 -10.09
CA ALA A 79 -15.86 1.23 -11.00
C ALA A 79 -16.07 2.22 -12.14
N ASP A 80 -15.86 1.74 -13.33
CA ASP A 80 -16.12 2.55 -14.48
C ASP A 80 -17.62 2.63 -14.65
N SER A 81 -18.17 3.70 -14.25
CA SER A 81 -19.61 3.86 -14.33
C SER A 81 -20.03 4.36 -15.69
N ALA A 82 -19.12 4.31 -16.62
CA ALA A 82 -19.48 4.76 -17.94
C ALA A 82 -20.56 3.92 -18.48
N HIS A 83 -20.87 4.14 -18.50
CA HIS A 83 -21.63 3.49 -19.16
C HIS A 83 -22.52 3.78 -19.09
#